data_419f402960f07b318085901981c1ffdd
#
_entry.id   419f402960f07b318085901981c1ffdd
#
_cell.length_a   1.000
_cell.length_b   1.000
_cell.length_c   1.000
_cell.angle_alpha   90.00
_cell.angle_beta   90.00
_cell.angle_gamma   90.00
#
_symmetry.space_group_name_H-M   'P 1'
#
loop_
_entity.id
_entity.type
_entity.pdbx_description
1 polymer ?
#
loop_
_entity_poly.entity_id
_entity_poly.type
_entity_poly.pdbx_seq_one_letter_code
_entity_poly.pdbx_strand_id
1 'polypeptide(L)'
;VVDYDSDFTVKQQIVNALRARIEAGEWAPRRRLPSVVHLSQEFGVARDTILRALEVLRDLGLIYTVKNRGSFVKLGADFVAQLIPEPGVRIINRPAHDDEIRELSLSEHGWVTVVERGDEVEVYPADRVEIRGPEG
;
A
#
# COMPACT_ATOMS: atom_id res chain seq x y z
N VAL A 1 12.79 -15.67 -10.22
CA VAL A 1 13.34 -16.77 -9.43
C VAL A 1 14.36 -16.23 -8.43
N VAL A 2 14.21 -16.61 -7.17
CA VAL A 2 15.12 -16.21 -6.11
C VAL A 2 16.43 -17.01 -6.18
N ASP A 3 17.55 -16.31 -6.08
CA ASP A 3 18.88 -16.91 -6.06
C ASP A 3 19.36 -17.05 -4.61
N TYR A 4 19.36 -18.29 -4.10
CA TYR A 4 19.79 -18.57 -2.74
C TYR A 4 21.32 -18.53 -2.57
N ASP A 5 22.08 -18.52 -3.67
CA ASP A 5 23.53 -18.42 -3.66
C ASP A 5 24.03 -16.96 -3.71
N SER A 6 23.12 -16.00 -3.86
CA SER A 6 23.44 -14.58 -3.90
C SER A 6 23.89 -14.07 -2.53
N ASP A 7 24.73 -13.01 -2.52
CA ASP A 7 25.11 -12.29 -1.32
C ASP A 7 23.93 -11.54 -0.69
N PHE A 8 22.87 -11.29 -1.45
CA PHE A 8 21.66 -10.64 -0.95
C PHE A 8 20.75 -11.66 -0.27
N THR A 9 20.08 -11.24 0.81
CA THR A 9 19.03 -12.06 1.41
C THR A 9 17.89 -12.26 0.44
N VAL A 10 17.10 -13.30 0.65
CA VAL A 10 15.90 -13.56 -0.17
C VAL A 10 14.96 -12.36 -0.13
N LYS A 11 14.73 -11.80 1.05
CA LYS A 11 13.90 -10.59 1.19
C LYS A 11 14.44 -9.44 0.34
N GLN A 12 15.75 -9.19 0.40
CA GLN A 12 16.36 -8.11 -0.35
C GLN A 12 16.22 -8.29 -1.86
N GLN A 13 16.34 -9.51 -2.35
CA GLN A 13 16.15 -9.81 -3.76
C GLN A 13 14.73 -9.51 -4.20
N ILE A 14 13.73 -9.85 -3.39
CA ILE A 14 12.32 -9.57 -3.68
C ILE A 14 12.06 -8.07 -3.67
N VAL A 15 12.58 -7.35 -2.68
CA VAL A 15 12.49 -5.88 -2.63
C VAL A 15 13.07 -5.26 -3.91
N ASN A 16 14.28 -5.68 -4.30
CA ASN A 16 14.94 -5.15 -5.48
C ASN A 16 14.14 -5.46 -6.76
N ALA A 17 13.62 -6.68 -6.88
CA ALA A 17 12.83 -7.09 -8.05
C ALA A 17 11.53 -6.30 -8.16
N LEU A 18 10.78 -6.16 -7.06
CA LEU A 18 9.52 -5.42 -7.06
C LEU A 18 9.74 -3.93 -7.28
N ARG A 19 10.78 -3.37 -6.66
CA ARG A 19 11.15 -1.98 -6.86
C ARG A 19 11.46 -1.68 -8.33
N ALA A 20 12.23 -2.54 -8.98
CA ALA A 20 12.56 -2.39 -10.39
C ALA A 20 11.30 -2.43 -11.26
N ARG A 21 10.36 -3.31 -10.96
CA ARG A 21 9.09 -3.43 -11.70
C ARG A 21 8.22 -2.19 -11.52
N ILE A 22 8.17 -1.64 -10.30
CA ILE A 22 7.45 -0.39 -10.01
C ILE A 22 8.08 0.77 -10.79
N GLU A 23 9.41 0.90 -10.74
CA GLU A 23 10.14 1.97 -11.43
C GLU A 23 10.02 1.84 -12.96
N ALA A 24 9.93 0.62 -13.48
CA ALA A 24 9.72 0.37 -14.90
C ALA A 24 8.28 0.65 -15.36
N GLY A 25 7.36 0.94 -14.44
CA GLY A 25 5.98 1.25 -14.77
C GLY A 25 5.10 0.04 -15.04
N GLU A 26 5.50 -1.15 -14.60
CA GLU A 26 4.69 -2.37 -14.76
C GLU A 26 3.32 -2.19 -14.11
N TRP A 27 3.28 -1.50 -12.98
CA TRP A 27 2.04 -1.10 -12.33
C TRP A 27 1.99 0.42 -12.27
N ALA A 28 0.98 1.01 -12.88
CA ALA A 28 0.79 2.46 -12.86
C ALA A 28 0.50 2.93 -11.42
N PRO A 29 0.72 4.22 -11.11
CA PRO A 29 0.32 4.78 -9.81
C PRO A 29 -1.14 4.47 -9.49
N ARG A 30 -1.44 4.16 -8.23
CA ARG A 30 -2.75 3.74 -7.70
C ARG A 30 -3.20 2.35 -8.14
N ARG A 31 -2.43 1.65 -8.96
CA ARG A 31 -2.76 0.29 -9.33
C ARG A 31 -2.37 -0.68 -8.23
N ARG A 32 -3.21 -1.68 -8.06
CA ARG A 32 -3.01 -2.71 -7.06
C ARG A 32 -1.88 -3.64 -7.48
N LEU A 33 -1.00 -3.95 -6.54
CA LEU A 33 0.00 -5.00 -6.71
C LEU A 33 -0.69 -6.38 -6.68
N PRO A 34 -0.06 -7.39 -7.27
CA PRO A 34 -0.55 -8.76 -7.11
C PRO A 34 -0.67 -9.13 -5.63
N SER A 35 -1.53 -10.07 -5.32
CA SER A 35 -1.74 -10.52 -3.94
C SER A 35 -0.49 -11.16 -3.36
N VAL A 36 -0.41 -11.21 -2.03
CA VAL A 36 0.69 -11.88 -1.32
C VAL A 36 0.80 -13.34 -1.77
N VAL A 37 -0.33 -14.02 -1.95
CA VAL A 37 -0.35 -15.42 -2.41
C VAL A 37 0.25 -15.54 -3.81
N HIS A 38 -0.15 -14.66 -4.71
CA HIS A 38 0.36 -14.65 -6.08
C HIS A 38 1.88 -14.40 -6.10
N LEU A 39 2.34 -13.38 -5.36
CA LEU A 39 3.77 -13.06 -5.27
C LEU A 39 4.56 -14.19 -4.63
N SER A 40 4.01 -14.83 -3.60
CA SER A 40 4.60 -15.99 -2.95
C SER A 40 4.84 -17.13 -3.96
N GLN A 41 3.87 -17.39 -4.81
CA GLN A 41 3.96 -18.41 -5.84
C GLN A 41 4.95 -18.01 -6.95
N GLU A 42 4.91 -16.76 -7.39
CA GLU A 42 5.79 -16.25 -8.43
C GLU A 42 7.26 -16.32 -8.03
N PHE A 43 7.58 -15.92 -6.81
CA PHE A 43 8.96 -15.92 -6.32
C PHE A 43 9.38 -17.26 -5.67
N GLY A 44 8.44 -18.15 -5.43
CA GLY A 44 8.73 -19.44 -4.80
C GLY A 44 9.18 -19.31 -3.33
N VAL A 45 8.57 -18.39 -2.59
CA VAL A 45 8.93 -18.11 -1.19
C VAL A 45 7.68 -18.11 -0.31
N ALA A 46 7.90 -18.15 1.01
CA ALA A 46 6.80 -18.09 1.98
C ALA A 46 6.11 -16.72 1.95
N ARG A 47 4.82 -16.70 2.30
CA ARG A 47 4.04 -15.48 2.38
C ARG A 47 4.66 -14.45 3.33
N ASP A 48 5.19 -14.91 4.45
CA ASP A 48 5.84 -14.05 5.43
C ASP A 48 7.00 -13.26 4.83
N THR A 49 7.77 -13.90 3.95
CA THR A 49 8.88 -13.24 3.24
C THR A 49 8.35 -12.12 2.33
N ILE A 50 7.24 -12.38 1.62
CA ILE A 50 6.59 -11.34 0.80
C ILE A 50 6.08 -10.20 1.67
N LEU A 51 5.43 -10.50 2.79
CA LEU A 51 4.92 -9.46 3.70
C LEU A 51 6.05 -8.56 4.21
N ARG A 52 7.20 -9.13 4.55
CA ARG A 52 8.38 -8.36 4.99
C ARG A 52 8.95 -7.51 3.86
N ALA A 53 8.96 -8.02 2.64
CA ALA A 53 9.41 -7.26 1.48
C ALA A 53 8.49 -6.07 1.20
N LEU A 54 7.18 -6.27 1.29
CA LEU A 54 6.20 -5.20 1.12
C LEU A 54 6.32 -4.13 2.20
N GLU A 55 6.64 -4.53 3.43
CA GLU A 55 6.91 -3.58 4.51
C GLU A 55 8.08 -2.66 4.17
N VAL A 56 9.17 -3.21 3.64
CA VAL A 56 10.32 -2.41 3.19
C VAL A 56 9.90 -1.44 2.09
N LEU A 57 9.11 -1.88 1.12
CA LEU A 57 8.64 -1.02 0.05
C LEU A 57 7.74 0.12 0.56
N ARG A 58 6.92 -0.14 1.58
CA ARG A 58 6.13 0.91 2.23
C ARG A 58 7.04 1.92 2.93
N ASP A 59 8.04 1.45 3.65
CA ASP A 59 9.00 2.31 4.35
C ASP A 59 9.78 3.18 3.36
N LEU A 60 10.06 2.66 2.16
CA LEU A 60 10.69 3.42 1.09
C LEU A 60 9.74 4.41 0.39
N GLY A 61 8.44 4.35 0.69
CA GLY A 61 7.45 5.24 0.09
C GLY A 61 7.03 4.88 -1.32
N LEU A 62 7.26 3.64 -1.75
CA LEU A 62 6.94 3.20 -3.11
C LEU A 62 5.52 2.65 -3.23
N ILE A 63 4.99 2.11 -2.15
CA ILE A 63 3.64 1.54 -2.10
C ILE A 63 2.92 1.99 -0.83
N TYR A 64 1.62 1.80 -0.81
CA TYR A 64 0.80 1.97 0.38
C TYR A 64 -0.19 0.81 0.49
N THR A 65 -0.66 0.54 1.70
CA THR A 65 -1.64 -0.52 1.95
C THR A 65 -2.95 0.09 2.40
N VAL A 66 -4.03 -0.37 1.78
CA VAL A 66 -5.39 0.00 2.16
C VAL A 66 -6.03 -1.20 2.85
N LYS A 67 -6.56 -0.99 4.04
CA LYS A 67 -7.18 -2.05 4.84
C LYS A 67 -8.27 -2.76 4.02
N ASN A 68 -8.21 -4.08 3.97
CA ASN A 68 -9.13 -4.95 3.24
C ASN A 68 -9.09 -4.83 1.71
N ARG A 69 -8.14 -4.06 1.16
CA ARG A 69 -8.06 -3.87 -0.29
C ARG A 69 -6.73 -4.34 -0.89
N GLY A 70 -5.65 -4.35 -0.12
CA GLY A 70 -4.33 -4.76 -0.57
C GLY A 70 -3.33 -3.63 -0.64
N SER A 71 -2.26 -3.84 -1.40
CA SER A 71 -1.20 -2.85 -1.58
C SER A 71 -1.27 -2.24 -2.96
N PHE A 72 -0.93 -0.96 -3.05
CA PHE A 72 -1.05 -0.14 -4.26
C PHE A 72 0.22 0.67 -4.49
N VAL A 73 0.52 0.96 -5.74
CA VAL A 73 1.64 1.85 -6.09
C VAL A 73 1.28 3.28 -5.70
N LYS A 74 2.21 3.96 -5.03
CA LYS A 74 2.01 5.32 -4.55
C LYS A 74 1.93 6.32 -5.70
N LEU A 75 1.04 7.32 -5.58
CA LEU A 75 0.89 8.40 -6.54
C LEU A 75 1.79 9.56 -6.14
N GLY A 76 2.92 9.70 -6.81
CA GLY A 76 3.83 10.82 -6.56
C GLY A 76 4.43 10.82 -5.16
N ALA A 77 4.95 11.99 -4.75
CA ALA A 77 5.66 12.12 -3.48
C ALA A 77 4.74 12.36 -2.29
N ASP A 78 3.60 13.03 -2.50
CA ASP A 78 2.83 13.61 -1.41
C ASP A 78 1.54 12.86 -1.06
N PHE A 79 0.91 12.21 -2.02
CA PHE A 79 -0.40 11.58 -1.80
C PHE A 79 -0.41 10.11 -2.17
N VAL A 80 -1.06 9.30 -1.34
CA VAL A 80 -1.32 7.88 -1.63
C VAL A 80 -2.65 7.70 -2.34
N ALA A 81 -3.59 8.63 -2.17
CA ALA A 81 -4.91 8.55 -2.79
C ALA A 81 -5.52 9.93 -2.99
N GLN A 82 -6.34 10.04 -4.03
CA GLN A 82 -7.25 11.18 -4.20
C GLN A 82 -8.66 10.67 -3.97
N LEU A 83 -9.41 11.37 -3.15
CA LEU A 83 -10.80 11.05 -2.85
C LEU A 83 -11.69 12.11 -3.47
N ILE A 84 -12.72 11.66 -4.17
CA ILE A 84 -13.73 12.55 -4.73
C ILE A 84 -15.02 12.28 -3.98
N PRO A 85 -15.50 13.23 -3.15
CA PRO A 85 -16.75 13.02 -2.44
C PRO A 85 -17.93 12.87 -3.41
N GLU A 86 -18.74 11.88 -3.15
CA GLU A 86 -19.93 11.57 -3.94
C GLU A 86 -21.13 11.41 -3.00
N PRO A 87 -22.37 11.60 -3.51
CA PRO A 87 -23.54 11.35 -2.69
C PRO A 87 -23.54 9.93 -2.12
N GLY A 88 -23.82 9.80 -0.83
CA GLY A 88 -23.84 8.51 -0.15
C GLY A 88 -22.50 8.05 0.38
N VAL A 89 -21.42 8.79 0.11
CA VAL A 89 -20.10 8.50 0.65
C VAL A 89 -19.88 9.30 1.92
N ARG A 90 -19.43 8.63 2.96
CA ARG A 90 -19.08 9.27 4.22
C ARG A 90 -17.56 9.22 4.40
N ILE A 91 -16.96 10.39 4.66
CA ILE A 91 -15.51 10.50 4.88
C ILE A 91 -15.30 11.07 6.28
N ILE A 92 -14.59 10.36 7.13
CA ILE A 92 -14.28 10.80 8.49
C ILE A 92 -12.79 10.65 8.77
N ASN A 93 -12.28 11.48 9.65
CA ASN A 93 -10.93 11.36 10.16
C ASN A 93 -11.00 10.97 11.63
N ARG A 94 -10.13 10.06 12.04
CA ARG A 94 -10.02 9.65 13.44
C ARG A 94 -8.58 9.23 13.75
N PRO A 95 -8.20 9.17 15.02
CA PRO A 95 -6.93 8.56 15.39
C PRO A 95 -6.87 7.11 14.93
N ALA A 96 -5.70 6.69 14.50
CA ALA A 96 -5.50 5.31 14.05
C ALA A 96 -5.56 4.34 15.22
N HIS A 97 -6.11 3.15 14.97
CA HIS A 97 -6.03 2.04 15.92
C HIS A 97 -4.64 1.39 15.82
N ASP A 98 -4.26 0.62 16.85
CA ASP A 98 -2.93 -0.01 16.88
C ASP A 98 -2.65 -0.91 15.68
N ASP A 99 -3.65 -1.67 15.24
CA ASP A 99 -3.52 -2.52 14.05
C ASP A 99 -3.31 -1.69 12.78
N GLU A 100 -3.94 -0.53 12.68
CA GLU A 100 -3.81 0.36 11.53
C GLU A 100 -2.43 1.04 11.51
N ILE A 101 -1.93 1.42 12.67
CA ILE A 101 -0.56 1.98 12.77
C ILE A 101 0.44 0.99 12.18
N ARG A 102 0.30 -0.29 12.48
CA ARG A 102 1.18 -1.33 11.94
C ARG A 102 0.95 -1.59 10.46
N GLU A 103 -0.30 -1.77 10.06
CA GLU A 103 -0.64 -2.09 8.67
C GLU A 103 -0.30 -0.97 7.69
N LEU A 104 -0.50 0.28 8.10
CA LEU A 104 -0.31 1.44 7.25
C LEU A 104 1.02 2.14 7.47
N SER A 105 1.87 1.62 8.35
CA SER A 105 3.19 2.19 8.70
C SER A 105 3.07 3.65 9.15
N LEU A 106 2.14 3.90 10.06
CA LEU A 106 1.89 5.23 10.60
C LEU A 106 2.78 5.51 11.81
N SER A 107 2.91 6.79 12.16
CA SER A 107 3.50 7.19 13.42
C SER A 107 2.58 6.80 14.58
N GLU A 108 3.12 6.75 15.79
CA GLU A 108 2.40 6.36 17.00
C GLU A 108 1.12 7.16 17.25
N HIS A 109 1.09 8.42 16.81
CA HIS A 109 -0.07 9.31 16.96
C HIS A 109 -0.73 9.62 15.61
N GLY A 110 -0.57 8.73 14.64
CA GLY A 110 -1.12 8.93 13.31
C GLY A 110 -2.64 8.93 13.27
N TRP A 111 -3.18 9.63 12.29
CA TRP A 111 -4.62 9.68 12.00
C TRP A 111 -4.90 8.95 10.70
N VAL A 112 -6.12 8.48 10.57
CA VAL A 112 -6.60 7.85 9.34
C VAL A 112 -7.81 8.59 8.80
N THR A 113 -7.97 8.52 7.48
CA THR A 113 -9.16 8.96 6.77
C THR A 113 -9.94 7.71 6.39
N VAL A 114 -11.16 7.60 6.87
CA VAL A 114 -12.05 6.47 6.65
C VAL A 114 -13.09 6.86 5.63
N VAL A 115 -13.21 6.09 4.56
CA VAL A 115 -14.19 6.31 3.50
C VAL A 115 -15.18 5.16 3.53
N GLU A 116 -16.45 5.49 3.76
CA GLU A 116 -17.53 4.52 3.80
C GLU A 116 -18.42 4.68 2.57
N ARG A 117 -18.56 3.60 1.80
CA ARG A 117 -19.42 3.52 0.62
C ARG A 117 -20.34 2.32 0.80
N GLY A 118 -21.56 2.55 1.28
CA GLY A 118 -22.44 1.43 1.63
C GLY A 118 -21.79 0.53 2.65
N ASP A 119 -21.60 -0.74 2.32
CA ASP A 119 -20.95 -1.72 3.20
C ASP A 119 -19.42 -1.75 3.05
N GLU A 120 -18.87 -1.02 2.10
CA GLU A 120 -17.43 -0.96 1.88
C GLU A 120 -16.78 0.13 2.72
N VAL A 121 -15.66 -0.21 3.35
CA VAL A 121 -14.88 0.72 4.16
C VAL A 121 -13.43 0.68 3.69
N GLU A 122 -12.89 1.86 3.38
CA GLU A 122 -11.47 2.02 3.03
C GLU A 122 -10.82 2.93 4.07
N VAL A 123 -9.61 2.58 4.49
CA VAL A 123 -8.86 3.33 5.50
C VAL A 123 -7.52 3.76 4.92
N TYR A 124 -7.26 5.05 4.94
CA TYR A 124 -6.06 5.67 4.37
C TYR A 124 -5.28 6.43 5.44
N PRO A 125 -3.95 6.57 5.30
CA PRO A 125 -3.20 7.54 6.12
C PRO A 125 -3.74 8.96 5.86
N ALA A 126 -4.14 9.66 6.92
CA ALA A 126 -4.82 10.96 6.78
C ALA A 126 -3.93 12.05 6.19
N ASP A 127 -2.63 11.99 6.48
CA ASP A 127 -1.66 12.99 6.01
C ASP A 127 -1.24 12.81 4.54
N ARG A 128 -1.72 11.77 3.89
CA ARG A 128 -1.34 11.43 2.51
C ARG A 128 -2.53 11.31 1.57
N VAL A 129 -3.67 11.85 1.96
CA VAL A 129 -4.90 11.80 1.17
C VAL A 129 -5.25 13.20 0.72
N GLU A 130 -5.56 13.34 -0.56
CA GLU A 130 -6.11 14.56 -1.11
C GLU A 130 -7.60 14.36 -1.36
N ILE A 131 -8.42 15.29 -0.88
CA ILE A 131 -9.86 15.30 -1.16
C ILE A 131 -10.12 16.42 -2.14
N ARG A 132 -10.66 16.07 -3.30
CA ARG A 132 -10.98 17.04 -4.36
C ARG A 132 -12.45 17.02 -4.67
N GLY A 133 -13.01 18.17 -4.96
CA GLY A 133 -14.38 18.24 -5.45
C GLY A 133 -14.49 17.61 -6.83
N PRO A 134 -15.70 17.17 -7.21
CA PRO A 134 -15.92 16.61 -8.54
C PRO A 134 -15.66 17.67 -9.60
N GLU A 135 -15.03 17.24 -10.70
CA GLU A 135 -14.87 18.10 -11.87
C GLU A 135 -16.24 18.26 -12.55
N GLY A 136 -16.67 19.47 -12.69
CA GLY A 136 -17.98 19.76 -13.25
C GLY A 136 -17.93 20.57 -14.50
#